data_2301451b3ec9c0963f31e16edfdbc43c
#
_entry.id   2301451b3ec9c0963f31e16edfdbc43c
#
_cell.length_a   1.000
_cell.length_b   1.000
_cell.length_c   1.000
_cell.angle_alpha   90.00
_cell.angle_beta   90.00
_cell.angle_gamma   90.00
#
_symmetry.space_group_name_H-M   'P 1'
#
loop_
_entity.id
_entity.type
_entity.pdbx_description
1 polymer ?
#
loop_
_entity_poly.entity_id
_entity_poly.type
_entity_poly.pdbx_seq_one_letter_code
_entity_poly.pdbx_strand_id
1 'polypeptide(L)'
;MKINIIFASKDLSRASLMLEMLSRQGYSVATAHRSREVMGMLAEKSFDMVMVGQNLADEEGLTFLKNLRAKNKNIPVIAVLESPDTYLDHMPSGLTAETLMPHGPSGREAPKISYKLAFFQLGADECLSYSQDLHESVARIRAVVRRTVSVQADEVLKLNEIELNMSSYTVKIGNKEITVTAKEFDLLYVFLSSPNRVLSRPYLIERVWGYNYFGSPRTVDVHVRRLRSKMGKAARYVHTVPCVGYKLVPSK
;
A
#
# COMPACT_ATOMS: atom_id res chain seq x y z
N MET A 1 2.72 -4.70 15.31
CA MET A 1 4.02 -4.23 14.80
C MET A 1 3.98 -2.70 14.77
N LYS A 2 5.02 -2.02 15.25
CA LYS A 2 5.07 -0.55 15.24
C LYS A 2 5.67 -0.12 13.91
N ILE A 3 4.97 0.66 13.12
CA ILE A 3 5.43 1.14 11.81
C ILE A 3 6.37 2.32 11.99
N ASN A 4 7.54 2.23 11.39
CA ASN A 4 8.61 3.23 11.48
C ASN A 4 8.64 4.05 10.18
N ILE A 5 8.44 5.36 10.31
CA ILE A 5 8.39 6.31 9.19
C ILE A 5 9.55 7.29 9.32
N ILE A 6 10.23 7.62 8.24
CA ILE A 6 11.09 8.80 8.15
C ILE A 6 10.26 9.92 7.52
N PHE A 7 10.23 11.08 8.14
CA PHE A 7 9.70 12.30 7.54
C PHE A 7 10.84 13.29 7.30
N ALA A 8 11.12 13.58 6.05
CA ALA A 8 12.20 14.47 5.62
C ALA A 8 11.66 15.75 4.97
N SER A 9 12.02 16.91 5.50
CA SER A 9 11.65 18.20 4.91
C SER A 9 12.60 19.30 5.39
N LYS A 10 12.86 20.31 4.55
CA LYS A 10 13.60 21.50 4.91
C LYS A 10 12.96 22.22 6.10
N ASP A 11 11.63 22.29 6.13
CA ASP A 11 10.85 22.89 7.22
C ASP A 11 9.87 21.85 7.79
N LEU A 12 10.13 21.41 9.01
CA LEU A 12 9.29 20.48 9.74
C LEU A 12 8.18 21.16 10.55
N SER A 13 8.21 22.47 10.70
CA SER A 13 7.21 23.21 11.49
C SER A 13 5.81 23.07 10.87
N ARG A 14 5.72 23.07 9.54
CA ARG A 14 4.47 22.89 8.79
C ARG A 14 3.89 21.48 8.90
N ALA A 15 4.73 20.51 9.22
CA ALA A 15 4.32 19.12 9.40
C ALA A 15 3.92 18.77 10.84
N SER A 16 4.06 19.69 11.79
CA SER A 16 3.90 19.41 13.24
C SER A 16 2.59 18.71 13.58
N LEU A 17 1.46 19.18 13.06
CA LEU A 17 0.15 18.54 13.28
C LEU A 17 0.06 17.15 12.67
N MET A 18 0.62 16.95 11.47
CA MET A 18 0.66 15.64 10.82
C MET A 18 1.52 14.66 11.61
N LEU A 19 2.69 15.09 12.08
CA LEU A 19 3.59 14.28 12.90
C LEU A 19 2.92 13.89 14.23
N GLU A 20 2.23 14.83 14.88
CA GLU A 20 1.47 14.55 16.10
C GLU A 20 0.37 13.52 15.86
N MET A 21 -0.42 13.69 14.80
CA MET A 21 -1.48 12.75 14.46
C MET A 21 -0.93 11.36 14.13
N LEU A 22 0.15 11.25 13.39
CA LEU A 22 0.79 9.97 13.11
C LEU A 22 1.26 9.29 14.40
N SER A 23 1.85 10.04 15.31
CA SER A 23 2.27 9.53 16.62
C SER A 23 1.10 9.02 17.46
N ARG A 24 -0.03 9.76 17.48
CA ARG A 24 -1.29 9.34 18.14
C ARG A 24 -1.89 8.05 17.53
N GLN A 25 -1.63 7.79 16.24
CA GLN A 25 -2.05 6.56 15.56
C GLN A 25 -1.09 5.38 15.79
N GLY A 26 -0.05 5.56 16.61
CA GLY A 26 0.90 4.51 16.96
C GLY A 26 2.08 4.36 15.99
N TYR A 27 2.25 5.28 15.02
CA TYR A 27 3.42 5.30 14.16
C TYR A 27 4.64 5.85 14.92
N SER A 28 5.83 5.31 14.62
CA SER A 28 7.11 5.85 15.06
C SER A 28 7.68 6.73 13.94
N VAL A 29 7.74 8.03 14.16
CA VAL A 29 8.24 8.95 13.13
C VAL A 29 9.58 9.51 13.53
N ALA A 30 10.61 9.24 12.71
CA ALA A 30 11.90 9.91 12.77
C ALA A 30 11.92 11.07 11.78
N THR A 31 12.53 12.18 12.14
CA THR A 31 12.59 13.38 11.28
C THR A 31 14.00 13.62 10.76
N ALA A 32 14.10 14.17 9.56
CA ALA A 32 15.34 14.56 8.92
C ALA A 32 15.16 15.89 8.15
N HIS A 33 16.21 16.68 8.04
CA HIS A 33 16.21 17.90 7.24
C HIS A 33 16.93 17.74 5.90
N ARG A 34 17.82 16.75 5.79
CA ARG A 34 18.72 16.56 4.65
C ARG A 34 18.62 15.15 4.09
N SER A 35 18.84 15.02 2.79
CA SER A 35 18.83 13.72 2.10
C SER A 35 19.87 12.76 2.67
N ARG A 36 21.08 13.26 2.98
CA ARG A 36 22.13 12.44 3.59
C ARG A 36 21.75 11.86 4.96
N GLU A 37 20.95 12.57 5.75
CA GLU A 37 20.43 12.08 7.04
C GLU A 37 19.46 10.91 6.81
N VAL A 38 18.54 11.04 5.86
CA VAL A 38 17.63 9.96 5.47
C VAL A 38 18.39 8.71 5.03
N MET A 39 19.39 8.90 4.15
CA MET A 39 20.20 7.77 3.65
C MET A 39 21.00 7.09 4.77
N GLY A 40 21.52 7.86 5.73
CA GLY A 40 22.17 7.33 6.93
C GLY A 40 21.22 6.50 7.79
N MET A 41 20.03 7.04 8.10
CA MET A 41 19.00 6.33 8.86
C MET A 41 18.59 5.01 8.19
N LEU A 42 18.41 5.01 6.87
CA LEU A 42 18.06 3.81 6.10
C LEU A 42 19.18 2.75 6.06
N ALA A 43 20.43 3.16 6.24
CA ALA A 43 21.56 2.24 6.34
C ALA A 43 21.69 1.60 7.74
N GLU A 44 21.27 2.32 8.79
CA GLU A 44 21.41 1.88 10.18
C GLU A 44 20.22 1.06 10.69
N LYS A 45 19.01 1.38 10.22
CA LYS A 45 17.75 0.79 10.71
C LYS A 45 16.77 0.54 9.59
N SER A 46 15.88 -0.43 9.80
CA SER A 46 14.75 -0.68 8.91
C SER A 46 13.63 0.34 9.16
N PHE A 47 13.19 0.97 8.09
CA PHE A 47 12.00 1.81 8.06
C PHE A 47 10.99 1.26 7.06
N ASP A 48 9.72 1.46 7.36
CA ASP A 48 8.61 0.92 6.58
C ASP A 48 8.14 1.92 5.50
N MET A 49 8.52 3.21 5.63
CA MET A 49 8.09 4.27 4.71
C MET A 49 9.00 5.50 4.84
N VAL A 50 9.14 6.22 3.74
CA VAL A 50 9.73 7.57 3.71
C VAL A 50 8.65 8.56 3.27
N MET A 51 8.48 9.63 4.04
CA MET A 51 7.71 10.81 3.62
C MET A 51 8.72 11.91 3.30
N VAL A 52 8.62 12.53 2.13
CA VAL A 52 9.56 13.53 1.66
C VAL A 52 8.85 14.81 1.26
N GLY A 53 9.30 15.93 1.81
CA GLY A 53 8.86 17.26 1.42
C GLY A 53 9.33 17.64 0.02
N GLN A 54 8.71 18.67 -0.55
CA GLN A 54 9.08 19.23 -1.85
C GLN A 54 10.56 19.66 -1.89
N ASN A 55 11.07 20.17 -0.77
CA ASN A 55 12.47 20.59 -0.62
C ASN A 55 13.08 20.01 0.67
N LEU A 56 14.32 19.57 0.56
CA LEU A 56 15.21 19.26 1.67
C LEU A 56 16.22 20.40 1.85
N ALA A 57 17.01 20.39 2.88
CA ALA A 57 17.97 21.45 3.13
C ALA A 57 19.21 21.39 2.22
N ASP A 58 19.47 20.25 1.62
CA ASP A 58 20.64 19.98 0.75
C ASP A 58 20.28 19.68 -0.71
N GLU A 59 19.05 19.31 -1.02
CA GLU A 59 18.59 19.09 -2.40
C GLU A 59 17.05 19.15 -2.53
N GLU A 60 16.54 19.17 -3.75
CA GLU A 60 15.10 19.05 -4.00
C GLU A 60 14.58 17.63 -3.74
N GLY A 61 13.35 17.49 -3.26
CA GLY A 61 12.72 16.20 -2.99
C GLY A 61 12.62 15.29 -4.21
N LEU A 62 12.48 15.86 -5.41
CA LEU A 62 12.47 15.08 -6.66
C LEU A 62 13.84 14.46 -6.95
N THR A 63 14.93 15.22 -6.77
CA THR A 63 16.30 14.72 -6.92
C THR A 63 16.58 13.63 -5.89
N PHE A 64 16.18 13.87 -4.64
CA PHE A 64 16.29 12.85 -3.57
C PHE A 64 15.54 11.58 -3.95
N LEU A 65 14.27 11.68 -4.39
CA LEU A 65 13.47 10.50 -4.74
C LEU A 65 14.12 9.69 -5.87
N LYS A 66 14.62 10.34 -6.91
CA LYS A 66 15.38 9.68 -7.98
C LYS A 66 16.57 8.89 -7.42
N ASN A 67 17.37 9.53 -6.57
CA ASN A 67 18.55 8.91 -5.96
C ASN A 67 18.16 7.75 -5.01
N LEU A 68 17.08 7.91 -4.26
CA LEU A 68 16.55 6.86 -3.39
C LEU A 68 16.09 5.64 -4.21
N ARG A 69 15.35 5.85 -5.31
CA ARG A 69 14.87 4.76 -6.18
C ARG A 69 16.00 4.01 -6.88
N ALA A 70 17.11 4.66 -7.17
CA ALA A 70 18.30 4.00 -7.71
C ALA A 70 18.92 3.00 -6.70
N LYS A 71 18.82 3.27 -5.39
CA LYS A 71 19.39 2.45 -4.31
C LYS A 71 18.37 1.52 -3.65
N ASN A 72 17.15 1.98 -3.49
CA ASN A 72 16.05 1.23 -2.86
C ASN A 72 14.76 1.40 -3.66
N LYS A 73 14.43 0.41 -4.47
CA LYS A 73 13.26 0.43 -5.37
C LYS A 73 11.94 0.21 -4.65
N ASN A 74 11.95 -0.42 -3.47
CA ASN A 74 10.75 -0.99 -2.86
C ASN A 74 10.22 -0.22 -1.65
N ILE A 75 11.04 0.66 -1.02
CA ILE A 75 10.56 1.41 0.13
C ILE A 75 9.41 2.35 -0.29
N PRO A 76 8.26 2.32 0.39
CA PRO A 76 7.17 3.22 0.11
C PRO A 76 7.57 4.68 0.30
N VAL A 77 7.21 5.54 -0.65
CA VAL A 77 7.49 6.97 -0.58
C VAL A 77 6.21 7.78 -0.75
N ILE A 78 5.95 8.65 0.21
CA ILE A 78 4.90 9.66 0.13
C ILE A 78 5.54 11.03 -0.04
N ALA A 79 5.23 11.73 -1.12
CA ALA A 79 5.63 13.13 -1.28
C ALA A 79 4.66 14.05 -0.52
N VAL A 80 5.19 15.08 0.13
CA VAL A 80 4.39 16.10 0.84
C VAL A 80 4.67 17.46 0.21
N LEU A 81 3.67 17.98 -0.49
CA LEU A 81 3.75 19.21 -1.29
C LEU A 81 3.27 20.42 -0.51
N GLU A 82 3.79 21.59 -0.87
CA GLU A 82 3.32 22.87 -0.35
C GLU A 82 1.85 23.12 -0.72
N SER A 83 1.53 22.89 -2.00
CA SER A 83 0.18 22.97 -2.57
C SER A 83 0.01 21.90 -3.65
N PRO A 84 -1.22 21.38 -3.87
CA PRO A 84 -1.47 20.36 -4.89
C PRO A 84 -1.25 20.86 -6.32
N ASP A 85 -1.37 22.18 -6.54
CA ASP A 85 -1.33 22.82 -7.85
C ASP A 85 0.01 23.53 -8.13
N THR A 86 1.06 23.15 -7.43
CA THR A 86 2.42 23.72 -7.64
C THR A 86 3.06 23.08 -8.87
N TYR A 87 3.58 23.93 -9.76
CA TYR A 87 4.32 23.54 -10.97
C TYR A 87 5.81 23.74 -10.76
N LEU A 88 6.61 23.02 -11.55
CA LEU A 88 8.06 23.19 -11.59
C LEU A 88 8.41 24.54 -12.23
N ASP A 89 9.14 25.37 -11.51
CA ASP A 89 9.67 26.64 -12.03
C ASP A 89 10.92 26.40 -12.90
N HIS A 90 11.66 25.33 -12.62
CA HIS A 90 12.85 24.89 -13.34
C HIS A 90 12.98 23.36 -13.25
N MET A 91 13.77 22.78 -14.15
CA MET A 91 14.07 21.34 -14.08
C MET A 91 15.06 21.06 -12.93
N PRO A 92 14.71 20.15 -11.98
CA PRO A 92 15.64 19.73 -10.95
C PRO A 92 16.90 19.08 -11.53
N SER A 93 18.01 19.18 -10.83
CA SER A 93 19.29 18.67 -11.27
C SER A 93 19.24 17.19 -11.69
N GLY A 94 19.68 16.90 -12.90
CA GLY A 94 19.73 15.55 -13.46
C GLY A 94 18.37 14.97 -13.89
N LEU A 95 17.29 15.78 -13.94
CA LEU A 95 16.00 15.41 -14.51
C LEU A 95 15.80 16.12 -15.85
N THR A 96 15.09 15.46 -16.77
CA THR A 96 14.72 16.02 -18.09
C THR A 96 13.20 15.93 -18.26
N ALA A 97 12.65 16.75 -19.15
CA ALA A 97 11.24 16.68 -19.48
C ALA A 97 10.83 15.26 -19.97
N GLU A 98 11.70 14.61 -20.73
CA GLU A 98 11.48 13.24 -21.21
C GLU A 98 11.41 12.23 -20.05
N THR A 99 12.21 12.42 -19.01
CA THR A 99 12.16 11.56 -17.79
C THR A 99 10.83 11.70 -17.05
N LEU A 100 10.31 12.94 -17.00
CA LEU A 100 9.08 13.25 -16.24
C LEU A 100 7.82 13.13 -17.10
N MET A 101 7.94 13.13 -18.42
CA MET A 101 6.81 12.98 -19.37
C MET A 101 7.26 12.20 -20.62
N PRO A 102 7.47 10.89 -20.52
CA PRO A 102 7.99 10.06 -21.63
C PRO A 102 7.06 10.02 -22.87
N HIS A 103 5.82 10.45 -22.72
CA HIS A 103 4.82 10.55 -23.78
C HIS A 103 4.21 11.97 -23.88
N GLY A 104 4.97 12.98 -23.48
CA GLY A 104 4.55 14.36 -23.53
C GLY A 104 4.42 14.89 -24.96
N PRO A 105 3.65 15.96 -25.20
CA PRO A 105 3.48 16.54 -26.52
C PRO A 105 4.81 17.07 -27.07
N SER A 106 5.13 16.68 -28.30
CA SER A 106 6.26 17.20 -29.04
C SER A 106 5.89 18.61 -29.57
N GLY A 107 6.24 19.66 -28.84
CA GLY A 107 5.88 21.03 -29.20
C GLY A 107 6.94 22.04 -28.76
N ARG A 108 6.86 23.28 -29.35
CA ARG A 108 7.80 24.38 -29.09
C ARG A 108 7.73 24.99 -27.67
N GLU A 109 6.66 24.71 -26.89
CA GLU A 109 6.55 25.14 -25.51
C GLU A 109 6.80 23.96 -24.59
N ALA A 110 7.72 24.11 -23.65
CA ALA A 110 7.96 23.11 -22.61
C ALA A 110 6.67 22.93 -21.76
N PRO A 111 6.16 21.70 -21.61
CA PRO A 111 4.94 21.48 -20.86
C PRO A 111 5.15 21.90 -19.40
N LYS A 112 4.17 22.60 -18.81
CA LYS A 112 4.16 22.87 -17.36
C LYS A 112 3.95 21.56 -16.61
N ILE A 113 4.98 21.08 -15.94
CA ILE A 113 4.96 19.84 -15.17
C ILE A 113 4.63 20.18 -13.73
N SER A 114 3.56 19.59 -13.18
CA SER A 114 3.26 19.74 -11.76
C SER A 114 4.20 18.88 -10.90
N TYR A 115 4.55 19.35 -9.71
CA TYR A 115 5.33 18.58 -8.75
C TYR A 115 4.69 17.22 -8.46
N LYS A 116 3.37 17.17 -8.33
CA LYS A 116 2.61 15.93 -8.11
C LYS A 116 2.88 14.91 -9.21
N LEU A 117 2.78 15.32 -10.48
CA LEU A 117 3.04 14.45 -11.62
C LEU A 117 4.50 13.98 -11.61
N ALA A 118 5.44 14.89 -11.39
CA ALA A 118 6.86 14.57 -11.34
C ALA A 118 7.20 13.56 -10.25
N PHE A 119 6.64 13.71 -9.04
CA PHE A 119 6.83 12.74 -7.95
C PHE A 119 6.29 11.35 -8.31
N PHE A 120 5.09 11.26 -8.90
CA PHE A 120 4.55 9.98 -9.35
C PHE A 120 5.40 9.32 -10.43
N GLN A 121 5.88 10.08 -11.42
CA GLN A 121 6.74 9.56 -12.48
C GLN A 121 8.07 9.02 -11.93
N LEU A 122 8.59 9.62 -10.88
CA LEU A 122 9.80 9.14 -10.19
C LEU A 122 9.53 8.00 -9.21
N GLY A 123 8.28 7.55 -9.08
CA GLY A 123 7.92 6.39 -8.28
C GLY A 123 7.50 6.71 -6.84
N ALA A 124 6.92 7.88 -6.57
CA ALA A 124 6.19 8.10 -5.32
C ALA A 124 4.90 7.27 -5.32
N ASP A 125 4.56 6.69 -4.17
CA ASP A 125 3.37 5.86 -3.99
C ASP A 125 2.12 6.69 -3.70
N GLU A 126 2.30 7.92 -3.17
CA GLU A 126 1.25 8.90 -2.92
C GLU A 126 1.85 10.31 -2.86
N CYS A 127 1.00 11.32 -3.13
CA CYS A 127 1.32 12.73 -2.96
C CYS A 127 0.25 13.39 -2.07
N LEU A 128 0.70 13.97 -0.97
CA LEU A 128 -0.12 14.75 -0.04
C LEU A 128 0.23 16.23 -0.16
N SER A 129 -0.60 17.10 0.42
CA SER A 129 -0.33 18.53 0.51
C SER A 129 -0.65 19.04 1.91
N TYR A 130 0.10 20.03 2.38
CA TYR A 130 -0.19 20.70 3.65
C TYR A 130 -1.55 21.43 3.67
N SER A 131 -2.10 21.76 2.49
CA SER A 131 -3.42 22.38 2.35
C SER A 131 -4.59 21.39 2.39
N GLN A 132 -4.33 20.07 2.36
CA GLN A 132 -5.36 19.05 2.47
C GLN A 132 -5.85 18.88 3.92
N ASP A 133 -7.07 18.33 4.03
CA ASP A 133 -7.59 17.90 5.33
C ASP A 133 -6.66 16.85 5.97
N LEU A 134 -6.36 17.05 7.24
CA LEU A 134 -5.41 16.22 7.97
C LEU A 134 -5.92 14.77 8.15
N HIS A 135 -7.23 14.58 8.34
CA HIS A 135 -7.82 13.24 8.46
C HIS A 135 -7.77 12.50 7.13
N GLU A 136 -7.98 13.20 6.02
CA GLU A 136 -7.79 12.64 4.68
C GLU A 136 -6.33 12.24 4.46
N SER A 137 -5.39 13.10 4.82
CA SER A 137 -3.95 12.81 4.71
C SER A 137 -3.57 11.54 5.49
N VAL A 138 -4.03 11.41 6.74
CA VAL A 138 -3.80 10.22 7.56
C VAL A 138 -4.48 8.98 6.97
N ALA A 139 -5.69 9.11 6.40
CA ALA A 139 -6.36 7.99 5.73
C ALA A 139 -5.58 7.50 4.50
N ARG A 140 -5.01 8.42 3.71
CA ARG A 140 -4.15 8.10 2.55
C ARG A 140 -2.84 7.44 2.98
N ILE A 141 -2.18 7.95 4.03
CA ILE A 141 -0.98 7.33 4.61
C ILE A 141 -1.30 5.88 5.03
N ARG A 142 -2.40 5.65 5.74
CA ARG A 142 -2.85 4.30 6.11
C ARG A 142 -3.08 3.40 4.91
N ALA A 143 -3.62 3.92 3.81
CA ALA A 143 -3.85 3.16 2.59
C ALA A 143 -2.53 2.73 1.94
N VAL A 144 -1.51 3.61 1.92
CA VAL A 144 -0.16 3.26 1.45
C VAL A 144 0.46 2.21 2.37
N VAL A 145 0.48 2.44 3.69
CA VAL A 145 0.98 1.48 4.68
C VAL A 145 0.34 0.11 4.50
N ARG A 146 -0.99 0.04 4.37
CA ARG A 146 -1.69 -1.23 4.17
C ARG A 146 -1.27 -1.94 2.90
N ARG A 147 -1.02 -1.21 1.80
CA ARG A 147 -0.60 -1.80 0.51
C ARG A 147 0.85 -2.27 0.51
N THR A 148 1.72 -1.60 1.26
CA THR A 148 3.17 -1.75 1.14
C THR A 148 3.79 -2.51 2.32
N VAL A 149 3.34 -2.30 3.55
CA VAL A 149 3.80 -3.06 4.71
C VAL A 149 3.26 -4.49 4.69
N SER A 150 2.07 -4.71 4.09
CA SER A 150 1.59 -6.06 3.82
C SER A 150 2.42 -6.81 2.77
N VAL A 151 3.17 -6.11 1.91
CA VAL A 151 4.07 -6.73 0.91
C VAL A 151 5.45 -7.07 1.48
N GLN A 152 5.89 -6.43 2.58
CA GLN A 152 7.21 -6.70 3.21
C GLN A 152 7.16 -7.69 4.39
N ALA A 153 6.02 -7.88 5.01
CA ALA A 153 5.79 -9.12 5.73
C ALA A 153 5.45 -10.16 4.67
N ASP A 154 6.14 -11.28 4.64
CA ASP A 154 5.60 -12.51 4.09
C ASP A 154 4.22 -12.66 4.73
N GLU A 155 3.18 -12.12 4.08
CA GLU A 155 1.83 -12.17 4.63
C GLU A 155 1.33 -13.58 4.45
N VAL A 156 1.92 -14.44 5.27
CA VAL A 156 1.44 -15.80 5.44
C VAL A 156 0.31 -15.75 6.43
N LEU A 157 -0.91 -15.68 5.93
CA LEU A 157 -2.08 -15.86 6.77
C LEU A 157 -2.18 -17.32 7.13
N LYS A 158 -2.16 -17.61 8.44
CA LYS A 158 -2.28 -18.97 8.96
C LYS A 158 -3.51 -19.11 9.84
N LEU A 159 -4.22 -20.22 9.63
CA LEU A 159 -5.29 -20.66 10.51
C LEU A 159 -5.29 -22.19 10.53
N ASN A 160 -4.91 -22.76 11.65
CA ASN A 160 -4.68 -24.19 11.81
C ASN A 160 -3.70 -24.72 10.74
N GLU A 161 -4.10 -25.70 9.94
CA GLU A 161 -3.30 -26.24 8.83
C GLU A 161 -3.37 -25.42 7.52
N ILE A 162 -4.17 -24.35 7.48
CA ILE A 162 -4.28 -23.48 6.31
C ILE A 162 -3.20 -22.42 6.36
N GLU A 163 -2.41 -22.34 5.29
CA GLU A 163 -1.41 -21.31 5.07
C GLU A 163 -1.62 -20.67 3.71
N LEU A 164 -1.78 -19.35 3.65
CA LEU A 164 -1.91 -18.57 2.43
C LEU A 164 -0.78 -17.55 2.40
N ASN A 165 0.08 -17.61 1.39
CA ASN A 165 1.17 -16.67 1.18
C ASN A 165 0.79 -15.70 0.07
N MET A 166 0.66 -14.41 0.42
CA MET A 166 0.29 -13.33 -0.50
C MET A 166 1.40 -13.01 -1.50
N SER A 167 2.66 -13.07 -1.06
CA SER A 167 3.81 -12.70 -1.90
C SER A 167 4.09 -13.72 -3.01
N SER A 168 3.97 -15.02 -2.69
CA SER A 168 4.15 -16.11 -3.67
C SER A 168 2.85 -16.55 -4.36
N TYR A 169 1.70 -16.02 -3.91
CA TYR A 169 0.37 -16.39 -4.40
C TYR A 169 0.07 -17.88 -4.25
N THR A 170 0.54 -18.50 -3.14
CA THR A 170 0.43 -19.93 -2.87
C THR A 170 -0.48 -20.22 -1.68
N VAL A 171 -1.11 -21.39 -1.71
CA VAL A 171 -1.93 -21.91 -0.60
C VAL A 171 -1.43 -23.29 -0.23
N LYS A 172 -1.20 -23.51 1.09
CA LYS A 172 -0.84 -24.82 1.64
C LYS A 172 -1.88 -25.28 2.65
N ILE A 173 -2.14 -26.57 2.67
CA ILE A 173 -2.92 -27.26 3.69
C ILE A 173 -2.02 -28.29 4.37
N GLY A 174 -1.61 -27.99 5.60
CA GLY A 174 -0.48 -28.68 6.23
C GLY A 174 0.80 -28.51 5.41
N ASN A 175 1.44 -29.60 5.02
CA ASN A 175 2.66 -29.58 4.22
C ASN A 175 2.41 -29.65 2.71
N LYS A 176 1.14 -29.68 2.27
CA LYS A 176 0.80 -29.85 0.86
C LYS A 176 0.31 -28.54 0.24
N GLU A 177 0.98 -28.11 -0.83
CA GLU A 177 0.49 -27.00 -1.67
C GLU A 177 -0.69 -27.45 -2.50
N ILE A 178 -1.73 -26.58 -2.58
CA ILE A 178 -2.93 -26.80 -3.38
C ILE A 178 -3.06 -25.74 -4.47
N THR A 179 -3.48 -26.15 -5.67
CA THR A 179 -3.72 -25.23 -6.79
C THR A 179 -5.10 -24.61 -6.67
N VAL A 180 -5.17 -23.30 -6.48
CA VAL A 180 -6.41 -22.53 -6.45
C VAL A 180 -6.46 -21.53 -7.61
N THR A 181 -7.66 -21.15 -8.05
CA THR A 181 -7.82 -20.04 -8.99
C THR A 181 -7.72 -18.70 -8.29
N ALA A 182 -7.48 -17.60 -9.03
CA ALA A 182 -7.41 -16.26 -8.44
C ALA A 182 -8.61 -15.92 -7.53
N LYS A 183 -9.83 -16.23 -7.98
CA LYS A 183 -11.04 -15.98 -7.18
C LYS A 183 -11.19 -16.88 -5.94
N GLU A 184 -10.68 -18.09 -6.00
CA GLU A 184 -10.61 -18.99 -4.82
C GLU A 184 -9.55 -18.52 -3.82
N PHE A 185 -8.40 -18.02 -4.32
CA PHE A 185 -7.36 -17.40 -3.52
C PHE A 185 -7.89 -16.15 -2.79
N ASP A 186 -8.50 -15.22 -3.53
CA ASP A 186 -9.09 -14.00 -2.98
C ASP A 186 -10.17 -14.30 -1.93
N LEU A 187 -11.03 -15.31 -2.17
CA LEU A 187 -12.01 -15.77 -1.19
C LEU A 187 -11.35 -16.29 0.09
N LEU A 188 -10.33 -17.14 -0.05
CA LEU A 188 -9.62 -17.68 1.10
C LEU A 188 -8.89 -16.57 1.89
N TYR A 189 -8.31 -15.61 1.18
CA TYR A 189 -7.71 -14.42 1.79
C TYR A 189 -8.74 -13.64 2.63
N VAL A 190 -9.92 -13.34 2.08
CA VAL A 190 -10.97 -12.61 2.79
C VAL A 190 -11.44 -13.38 4.02
N PHE A 191 -11.53 -14.71 3.95
CA PHE A 191 -11.88 -15.56 5.09
C PHE A 191 -10.80 -15.53 6.17
N LEU A 192 -9.53 -15.68 5.79
CA LEU A 192 -8.41 -15.69 6.74
C LEU A 192 -8.17 -14.32 7.37
N SER A 193 -8.49 -13.23 6.67
CA SER A 193 -8.40 -11.86 7.19
C SER A 193 -9.52 -11.51 8.20
N SER A 194 -10.55 -12.34 8.31
CA SER A 194 -11.70 -12.08 9.19
C SER A 194 -12.22 -13.38 9.85
N PRO A 195 -11.38 -14.10 10.62
CA PRO A 195 -11.77 -15.34 11.26
C PRO A 195 -12.91 -15.08 12.26
N ASN A 196 -13.80 -16.06 12.42
CA ASN A 196 -14.99 -16.01 13.27
C ASN A 196 -16.06 -14.99 12.87
N ARG A 197 -15.83 -14.16 11.86
CA ARG A 197 -16.82 -13.19 11.37
C ARG A 197 -17.71 -13.82 10.30
N VAL A 198 -19.02 -13.55 10.37
CA VAL A 198 -19.96 -13.92 9.30
C VAL A 198 -19.82 -12.91 8.17
N LEU A 199 -19.48 -13.40 6.98
CA LEU A 199 -19.32 -12.60 5.76
C LEU A 199 -20.51 -12.88 4.83
N SER A 200 -21.30 -11.84 4.55
CA SER A 200 -22.47 -11.99 3.67
C SER A 200 -22.05 -12.21 2.22
N ARG A 201 -22.93 -12.82 1.40
CA ARG A 201 -22.68 -13.03 -0.04
C ARG A 201 -22.43 -11.71 -0.79
N PRO A 202 -23.23 -10.65 -0.58
CA PRO A 202 -22.96 -9.35 -1.19
C PRO A 202 -21.57 -8.80 -0.81
N TYR A 203 -21.20 -8.87 0.48
CA TYR A 203 -19.88 -8.44 0.93
C TYR A 203 -18.74 -9.22 0.25
N LEU A 204 -18.88 -10.54 0.12
CA LEU A 204 -17.89 -11.38 -0.57
C LEU A 204 -17.80 -11.07 -2.07
N ILE A 205 -18.93 -10.77 -2.72
CA ILE A 205 -18.96 -10.33 -4.12
C ILE A 205 -18.17 -9.03 -4.27
N GLU A 206 -18.48 -8.03 -3.47
CA GLU A 206 -17.81 -6.73 -3.52
C GLU A 206 -16.29 -6.86 -3.33
N ARG A 207 -15.87 -7.66 -2.34
CA ARG A 207 -14.45 -7.82 -1.99
C ARG A 207 -13.65 -8.61 -3.01
N VAL A 208 -14.25 -9.62 -3.66
CA VAL A 208 -13.56 -10.56 -4.54
C VAL A 208 -13.77 -10.25 -6.02
N TRP A 209 -14.94 -9.72 -6.39
CA TRP A 209 -15.28 -9.39 -7.79
C TRP A 209 -15.37 -7.89 -8.07
N GLY A 210 -15.45 -7.07 -7.02
CA GLY A 210 -15.53 -5.61 -7.11
C GLY A 210 -16.96 -5.07 -7.18
N TYR A 211 -17.09 -3.75 -6.99
CA TYR A 211 -18.39 -3.04 -6.96
C TYR A 211 -19.18 -3.14 -8.28
N ASN A 212 -18.50 -3.28 -9.41
CA ASN A 212 -19.12 -3.32 -10.74
C ASN A 212 -19.46 -4.75 -11.19
N TYR A 213 -19.58 -5.69 -10.27
CA TYR A 213 -19.97 -7.05 -10.63
C TYR A 213 -21.49 -7.18 -10.74
N PHE A 214 -22.00 -7.37 -11.96
CA PHE A 214 -23.41 -7.52 -12.25
C PHE A 214 -23.94 -8.97 -12.22
N GLY A 215 -23.13 -9.92 -11.78
CA GLY A 215 -23.50 -11.33 -11.69
C GLY A 215 -24.27 -11.66 -10.40
N SER A 216 -24.80 -12.90 -10.36
CA SER A 216 -25.57 -13.39 -9.21
C SER A 216 -24.69 -13.57 -7.98
N PRO A 217 -25.17 -13.21 -6.76
CA PRO A 217 -24.51 -13.54 -5.49
C PRO A 217 -24.26 -15.04 -5.29
N ARG A 218 -24.97 -15.91 -6.00
CA ARG A 218 -24.75 -17.37 -6.02
C ARG A 218 -23.40 -17.77 -6.62
N THR A 219 -22.73 -16.87 -7.34
CA THR A 219 -21.34 -17.09 -7.80
C THR A 219 -20.41 -17.42 -6.65
N VAL A 220 -20.60 -16.78 -5.48
CA VAL A 220 -19.83 -17.09 -4.26
C VAL A 220 -19.97 -18.56 -3.89
N ASP A 221 -21.19 -19.11 -3.94
CA ASP A 221 -21.48 -20.49 -3.52
C ASP A 221 -20.70 -21.49 -4.39
N VAL A 222 -20.62 -21.24 -5.69
CA VAL A 222 -19.85 -22.07 -6.64
C VAL A 222 -18.36 -22.07 -6.30
N HIS A 223 -17.79 -20.89 -6.06
CA HIS A 223 -16.35 -20.76 -5.75
C HIS A 223 -16.03 -21.30 -4.36
N VAL A 224 -16.90 -21.11 -3.37
CA VAL A 224 -16.72 -21.70 -2.04
C VAL A 224 -16.79 -23.23 -2.12
N ARG A 225 -17.71 -23.80 -2.93
CA ARG A 225 -17.78 -25.27 -3.13
C ARG A 225 -16.49 -25.80 -3.75
N ARG A 226 -15.96 -25.13 -4.79
CA ARG A 226 -14.69 -25.51 -5.46
C ARG A 226 -13.50 -25.39 -4.50
N LEU A 227 -13.43 -24.30 -3.75
CA LEU A 227 -12.39 -24.08 -2.74
C LEU A 227 -12.42 -25.18 -1.67
N ARG A 228 -13.59 -25.49 -1.10
CA ARG A 228 -13.74 -26.59 -0.13
C ARG A 228 -13.28 -27.95 -0.70
N SER A 229 -13.60 -28.24 -1.96
CA SER A 229 -13.14 -29.47 -2.61
C SER A 229 -11.63 -29.59 -2.67
N LYS A 230 -10.92 -28.45 -2.90
CA LYS A 230 -9.46 -28.39 -2.95
C LYS A 230 -8.81 -28.42 -1.57
N MET A 231 -9.47 -27.86 -0.56
CA MET A 231 -8.97 -27.81 0.82
C MET A 231 -9.03 -29.18 1.54
N GLY A 232 -9.78 -30.14 0.99
CA GLY A 232 -9.89 -31.47 1.60
C GLY A 232 -10.43 -31.42 3.05
N LYS A 233 -9.68 -31.96 4.02
CA LYS A 233 -10.09 -31.98 5.44
C LYS A 233 -10.22 -30.57 6.04
N ALA A 234 -9.46 -29.60 5.57
CA ALA A 234 -9.52 -28.21 6.04
C ALA A 234 -10.81 -27.47 5.61
N ALA A 235 -11.59 -28.04 4.68
CA ALA A 235 -12.90 -27.51 4.31
C ALA A 235 -13.86 -27.35 5.47
N ARG A 236 -13.67 -28.14 6.54
CA ARG A 236 -14.46 -28.08 7.77
C ARG A 236 -14.43 -26.71 8.47
N TYR A 237 -13.39 -25.92 8.25
CA TYR A 237 -13.26 -24.59 8.85
C TYR A 237 -14.13 -23.53 8.14
N VAL A 238 -14.51 -23.76 6.90
CA VAL A 238 -15.39 -22.85 6.16
C VAL A 238 -16.84 -23.27 6.40
N HIS A 239 -17.55 -22.58 7.30
CA HIS A 239 -18.93 -22.84 7.64
C HIS A 239 -19.90 -22.05 6.78
N THR A 240 -21.02 -22.68 6.40
CA THR A 240 -22.14 -21.99 5.78
C THR A 240 -23.05 -21.43 6.87
N VAL A 241 -23.40 -20.15 6.78
CA VAL A 241 -24.45 -19.52 7.58
C VAL A 241 -25.68 -19.40 6.69
N PRO A 242 -26.73 -20.21 6.95
CA PRO A 242 -27.94 -20.24 6.11
C PRO A 242 -28.50 -18.83 5.88
N CYS A 243 -28.97 -18.55 4.68
CA CYS A 243 -29.55 -17.28 4.23
C CYS A 243 -28.62 -16.06 4.31
N VAL A 244 -27.46 -16.12 4.97
CA VAL A 244 -26.54 -14.99 5.15
C VAL A 244 -25.30 -15.12 4.28
N GLY A 245 -24.48 -16.15 4.49
CA GLY A 245 -23.19 -16.27 3.79
C GLY A 245 -22.30 -17.34 4.41
N TYR A 246 -21.06 -16.97 4.70
CA TYR A 246 -20.03 -17.91 5.15
C TYR A 246 -19.20 -17.34 6.31
N LYS A 247 -18.58 -18.23 7.05
CA LYS A 247 -17.70 -17.90 8.17
C LYS A 247 -16.53 -18.90 8.23
N LEU A 248 -15.32 -18.43 8.44
CA LEU A 248 -14.15 -19.26 8.74
C LEU A 248 -14.00 -19.37 10.27
N VAL A 249 -13.97 -20.59 10.77
CA VAL A 249 -13.88 -20.85 12.21
C VAL A 249 -12.66 -21.72 12.49
N PRO A 250 -11.69 -21.26 13.33
CA PRO A 250 -10.60 -22.11 13.77
C PRO A 250 -11.17 -23.31 14.57
N SER A 251 -10.51 -24.46 14.47
CA SER A 251 -10.78 -25.58 15.41
C SER A 251 -10.41 -25.15 16.83
N LYS A 252 -11.25 -25.52 17.78
CA LYS A 252 -10.85 -25.49 19.19
C LYS A 252 -9.78 -26.53 19.46
#